data_b9b350e6ca75756c7cd2cc6749baa4db
#
_entry.id   b9b350e6ca75756c7cd2cc6749baa4db
#
_cell.length_a   1.000
_cell.length_b   1.000
_cell.length_c   1.000
_cell.angle_alpha   90.00
_cell.angle_beta   90.00
_cell.angle_gamma   90.00
#
_symmetry.space_group_name_H-M   'P 1'
#
loop_
_entity.id
_entity.type
_entity.pdbx_description
1 polymer ?
#
loop_
_entity_poly.entity_id
_entity_poly.type
_entity_poly.pdbx_seq_one_letter_code
_entity_poly.pdbx_strand_id
1 'polypeptide(L)'
;MNILNLAAIDLDGTLLGSDHAISAGNHAAIRCVIDAGAVIVLASGRQFSTIDSFAQKLGLSSDAPIIAYNGAMIRTHGGETWFHQPLPAEASAAIVHYCAANDLHLNLYLNDVLYVRAETNWSRMYQERTGTVAQITGDLARFDGQQPTKLLLIDTCEKTDSLQVHFQAEFGDILTITKTEDEYLEFMAPNVSKGRALAETAKRLGLSADQCAAFGDSYNDISMLEWAGLGVAMENARPELKAVADLIAPPADADGVGAILVELFPVHPEHQ
;
A
#
# COMPACT_ATOMS: atom_id res chain seq x y z
N MET A 1 24.24 -16.69 4.93
CA MET A 1 23.04 -15.84 4.73
C MET A 1 23.54 -14.51 4.20
N ASN A 2 22.91 -13.96 3.15
CA ASN A 2 23.22 -12.61 2.73
C ASN A 2 22.76 -11.63 3.82
N ILE A 3 23.49 -10.53 3.97
CA ILE A 3 23.11 -9.50 4.95
C ILE A 3 21.90 -8.75 4.37
N LEU A 4 20.77 -8.77 5.10
CA LEU A 4 19.62 -7.97 4.74
C LEU A 4 19.89 -6.49 5.03
N ASN A 5 19.53 -5.63 4.08
CA ASN A 5 19.78 -4.20 4.14
C ASN A 5 18.49 -3.37 4.05
N LEU A 6 17.37 -4.01 3.66
CA LEU A 6 16.09 -3.35 3.49
C LEU A 6 14.96 -4.23 4.02
N ALA A 7 14.02 -3.63 4.75
CA ALA A 7 12.75 -4.24 5.11
C ALA A 7 11.59 -3.41 4.54
N ALA A 8 10.81 -4.00 3.63
CA ALA A 8 9.56 -3.44 3.14
C ALA A 8 8.40 -3.98 3.98
N ILE A 9 7.59 -3.09 4.54
CA ILE A 9 6.58 -3.44 5.55
C ILE A 9 5.24 -2.86 5.12
N ASP A 10 4.24 -3.74 4.94
CA ASP A 10 2.86 -3.30 4.81
C ASP A 10 2.32 -2.70 6.11
N LEU A 11 1.25 -1.93 6.03
CA LEU A 11 0.64 -1.26 7.18
C LEU A 11 -0.50 -2.06 7.79
N ASP A 12 -1.62 -2.16 7.10
CA ASP A 12 -2.88 -2.67 7.65
C ASP A 12 -2.85 -4.19 7.83
N GLY A 13 -3.01 -4.67 9.07
CA GLY A 13 -2.90 -6.10 9.37
C GLY A 13 -1.46 -6.64 9.41
N THR A 14 -0.47 -5.78 9.19
CA THR A 14 0.96 -6.11 9.24
C THR A 14 1.67 -5.30 10.32
N LEU A 15 2.02 -4.03 10.06
CA LEU A 15 2.65 -3.15 11.05
C LEU A 15 1.65 -2.59 12.06
N LEU A 16 0.41 -2.34 11.59
CA LEU A 16 -0.68 -1.82 12.40
C LEU A 16 -1.54 -2.96 12.92
N GLY A 17 -1.78 -2.95 14.23
CA GLY A 17 -2.71 -3.87 14.89
C GLY A 17 -4.18 -3.52 14.62
N SER A 18 -5.07 -4.22 15.29
CA SER A 18 -6.53 -4.03 15.21
C SER A 18 -6.99 -2.63 15.68
N ASP A 19 -6.16 -1.91 16.43
CA ASP A 19 -6.35 -0.50 16.85
C ASP A 19 -5.87 0.53 15.83
N HIS A 20 -5.37 0.08 14.67
CA HIS A 20 -4.77 0.90 13.61
C HIS A 20 -3.58 1.76 14.09
N ALA A 21 -2.86 1.31 15.10
CA ALA A 21 -1.69 1.99 15.64
C ALA A 21 -0.42 1.12 15.52
N ILE A 22 0.74 1.79 15.52
CA ILE A 22 2.03 1.11 15.64
C ILE A 22 2.25 0.84 17.14
N SER A 23 2.43 -0.42 17.49
CA SER A 23 2.73 -0.81 18.87
C SER A 23 4.09 -0.29 19.34
N ALA A 24 4.28 -0.20 20.65
CA ALA A 24 5.56 0.20 21.23
C ALA A 24 6.68 -0.80 20.88
N GLY A 25 6.36 -2.11 20.81
CA GLY A 25 7.32 -3.16 20.46
C GLY A 25 7.78 -3.03 18.98
N ASN A 26 6.84 -2.92 18.05
CA ASN A 26 7.17 -2.70 16.63
C ASN A 26 7.97 -1.40 16.43
N HIS A 27 7.59 -0.31 17.12
CA HIS A 27 8.31 0.96 17.05
C HIS A 27 9.76 0.81 17.52
N ALA A 28 9.98 0.17 18.67
CA ALA A 28 11.34 -0.04 19.22
C ALA A 28 12.19 -0.92 18.31
N ALA A 29 11.63 -2.00 17.76
CA ALA A 29 12.32 -2.89 16.84
C ALA A 29 12.75 -2.17 15.55
N ILE A 30 11.84 -1.39 14.94
CA ILE A 30 12.13 -0.60 13.74
C ILE A 30 13.26 0.40 14.01
N ARG A 31 13.23 1.09 15.16
CA ARG A 31 14.33 1.99 15.54
C ARG A 31 15.67 1.29 15.64
N CYS A 32 15.72 0.12 16.30
CA CYS A 32 16.96 -0.67 16.37
C CYS A 32 17.50 -1.05 14.99
N VAL A 33 16.61 -1.42 14.06
CA VAL A 33 16.98 -1.81 12.69
C VAL A 33 17.51 -0.61 11.89
N ILE A 34 16.91 0.57 12.06
CA ILE A 34 17.39 1.82 11.45
C ILE A 34 18.76 2.18 12.00
N ASP A 35 18.96 2.10 13.32
CA ASP A 35 20.22 2.41 13.97
C ASP A 35 21.34 1.42 13.55
N ALA A 36 20.98 0.20 13.14
CA ALA A 36 21.88 -0.77 12.53
C ALA A 36 22.17 -0.49 11.04
N GLY A 37 21.60 0.55 10.44
CA GLY A 37 21.87 1.01 9.08
C GLY A 37 20.97 0.39 8.00
N ALA A 38 19.93 -0.36 8.35
CA ALA A 38 18.99 -0.89 7.38
C ALA A 38 17.94 0.15 6.95
N VAL A 39 17.47 0.01 5.72
CA VAL A 39 16.42 0.87 5.15
C VAL A 39 15.05 0.28 5.45
N ILE A 40 14.17 1.09 6.03
CA ILE A 40 12.75 0.76 6.20
C ILE A 40 11.94 1.41 5.07
N VAL A 41 11.10 0.60 4.40
CA VAL A 41 10.17 1.02 3.36
C VAL A 41 8.76 0.69 3.82
N LEU A 42 7.92 1.70 4.00
CA LEU A 42 6.49 1.49 4.22
C LEU A 42 5.79 1.30 2.87
N ALA A 43 4.98 0.24 2.72
CA ALA A 43 4.34 -0.12 1.46
C ALA A 43 2.84 -0.40 1.66
N SER A 44 1.96 0.46 1.16
CA SER A 44 0.51 0.34 1.40
C SER A 44 -0.34 0.73 0.19
N GLY A 45 -1.60 0.27 0.18
CA GLY A 45 -2.63 0.75 -0.74
C GLY A 45 -3.18 2.14 -0.42
N ARG A 46 -2.80 2.70 0.73
CA ARG A 46 -3.21 4.03 1.20
C ARG A 46 -2.57 5.14 0.36
N GLN A 47 -3.14 6.35 0.43
CA GLN A 47 -2.52 7.55 -0.14
C GLN A 47 -1.22 7.91 0.59
N PHE A 48 -0.33 8.60 -0.12
CA PHE A 48 1.00 8.92 0.38
C PHE A 48 0.98 9.67 1.73
N SER A 49 0.19 10.74 1.85
CA SER A 49 0.14 11.55 3.08
C SER A 49 -0.30 10.75 4.31
N THR A 50 -1.15 9.75 4.16
CA THR A 50 -1.54 8.85 5.26
C THR A 50 -0.35 7.98 5.69
N ILE A 51 0.38 7.38 4.75
CA ILE A 51 1.56 6.55 5.05
C ILE A 51 2.67 7.41 5.65
N ASP A 52 2.88 8.61 5.10
CA ASP A 52 3.88 9.57 5.55
C ASP A 52 3.71 9.97 7.01
N SER A 53 2.47 10.03 7.50
CA SER A 53 2.19 10.27 8.93
C SER A 53 2.74 9.15 9.83
N PHE A 54 2.79 7.90 9.35
CA PHE A 54 3.40 6.78 10.07
C PHE A 54 4.94 6.83 9.97
N ALA A 55 5.48 7.21 8.81
CA ALA A 55 6.91 7.44 8.64
C ALA A 55 7.41 8.51 9.63
N GLN A 56 6.66 9.60 9.79
CA GLN A 56 6.95 10.63 10.79
C GLN A 56 6.92 10.09 12.22
N LYS A 57 5.89 9.29 12.59
CA LYS A 57 5.79 8.68 13.93
C LYS A 57 6.97 7.75 14.23
N LEU A 58 7.44 7.01 13.23
CA LEU A 58 8.61 6.14 13.32
C LEU A 58 9.94 6.90 13.33
N GLY A 59 9.93 8.20 13.04
CA GLY A 59 11.14 9.02 12.91
C GLY A 59 12.03 8.56 11.75
N LEU A 60 11.43 8.17 10.62
CA LEU A 60 12.18 7.82 9.42
C LEU A 60 12.92 9.06 8.88
N SER A 61 14.05 8.83 8.22
CA SER A 61 14.82 9.91 7.58
C SER A 61 14.08 10.50 6.38
N SER A 62 14.41 11.72 5.99
CA SER A 62 13.77 12.41 4.86
C SER A 62 13.93 11.70 3.51
N ASP A 63 14.95 10.87 3.37
CA ASP A 63 15.24 10.06 2.18
C ASP A 63 14.60 8.66 2.24
N ALA A 64 13.92 8.29 3.35
CA ALA A 64 13.24 7.00 3.47
C ALA A 64 12.14 6.86 2.42
N PRO A 65 12.18 5.82 1.58
CA PRO A 65 11.18 5.63 0.52
C PRO A 65 9.86 5.08 1.08
N ILE A 66 8.76 5.56 0.50
CA ILE A 66 7.39 5.15 0.79
C ILE A 66 6.77 4.66 -0.52
N ILE A 67 6.22 3.46 -0.50
CA ILE A 67 5.44 2.89 -1.59
C ILE A 67 3.96 3.10 -1.27
N ALA A 68 3.31 3.97 -2.03
CA ALA A 68 1.90 4.33 -1.86
C ALA A 68 1.04 3.82 -3.01
N TYR A 69 -0.29 3.76 -2.79
CA TYR A 69 -1.27 3.36 -3.81
C TYR A 69 -0.93 2.01 -4.45
N ASN A 70 -0.60 0.99 -3.62
CA ASN A 70 -0.20 -0.34 -4.08
C ASN A 70 0.99 -0.34 -5.07
N GLY A 71 1.84 0.69 -5.04
CA GLY A 71 3.00 0.82 -5.92
C GLY A 71 2.82 1.77 -7.10
N ALA A 72 1.68 2.45 -7.25
CA ALA A 72 1.51 3.49 -8.27
C ALA A 72 2.38 4.72 -8.00
N MET A 73 2.84 4.92 -6.75
CA MET A 73 3.72 6.01 -6.37
C MET A 73 4.83 5.52 -5.44
N ILE A 74 6.06 5.96 -5.73
CA ILE A 74 7.21 5.86 -4.81
C ILE A 74 7.66 7.29 -4.54
N ARG A 75 7.63 7.69 -3.27
CA ARG A 75 8.01 9.04 -2.85
C ARG A 75 8.75 8.96 -1.52
N THR A 76 9.77 9.80 -1.32
CA THR A 76 10.47 9.84 -0.03
C THR A 76 9.66 10.60 1.02
N HIS A 77 9.92 10.33 2.31
CA HIS A 77 9.36 11.09 3.44
C HIS A 77 9.64 12.61 3.30
N GLY A 78 10.76 13.00 2.71
CA GLY A 78 11.10 14.39 2.39
C GLY A 78 10.37 14.97 1.19
N GLY A 79 9.56 14.17 0.48
CA GLY A 79 8.70 14.62 -0.60
C GLY A 79 9.29 14.50 -2.01
N GLU A 80 10.48 13.91 -2.22
CA GLU A 80 11.00 13.62 -3.55
C GLU A 80 10.22 12.47 -4.20
N THR A 81 9.63 12.68 -5.36
CA THR A 81 8.95 11.63 -6.12
C THR A 81 9.95 10.87 -6.98
N TRP A 82 10.10 9.57 -6.71
CA TRP A 82 10.97 8.66 -7.46
C TRP A 82 10.26 8.02 -8.63
N PHE A 83 8.98 7.70 -8.44
CA PHE A 83 8.13 7.07 -9.45
C PHE A 83 6.69 7.48 -9.23
N HIS A 84 5.95 7.72 -10.32
CA HIS A 84 4.50 7.91 -10.30
C HIS A 84 3.91 7.44 -11.62
N GLN A 85 2.94 6.57 -11.54
CA GLN A 85 2.21 6.04 -12.70
C GLN A 85 0.70 6.24 -12.47
N PRO A 86 0.13 7.37 -12.92
CA PRO A 86 -1.29 7.64 -12.80
C PRO A 86 -2.10 6.86 -13.84
N LEU A 87 -3.43 6.77 -13.66
CA LEU A 87 -4.34 6.18 -14.62
C LEU A 87 -4.37 6.99 -15.93
N PRO A 88 -4.61 6.32 -17.09
CA PRO A 88 -4.94 7.02 -18.32
C PRO A 88 -6.19 7.89 -18.14
N ALA A 89 -6.14 9.13 -18.61
CA ALA A 89 -7.22 10.11 -18.43
C ALA A 89 -8.56 9.64 -19.02
N GLU A 90 -8.53 9.02 -20.22
CA GLU A 90 -9.72 8.52 -20.90
C GLU A 90 -10.40 7.39 -20.14
N ALA A 91 -9.63 6.41 -19.65
CA ALA A 91 -10.16 5.31 -18.86
C ALA A 91 -10.73 5.82 -17.51
N SER A 92 -10.04 6.76 -16.87
CA SER A 92 -10.52 7.41 -15.65
C SER A 92 -11.85 8.11 -15.86
N ALA A 93 -11.98 8.92 -16.90
CA ALA A 93 -13.22 9.61 -17.23
C ALA A 93 -14.36 8.62 -17.51
N ALA A 94 -14.11 7.55 -18.27
CA ALA A 94 -15.13 6.53 -18.55
C ALA A 94 -15.65 5.86 -17.26
N ILE A 95 -14.77 5.51 -16.32
CA ILE A 95 -15.16 4.93 -15.02
C ILE A 95 -15.96 5.95 -14.19
N VAL A 96 -15.50 7.20 -14.13
CA VAL A 96 -16.22 8.29 -13.42
C VAL A 96 -17.64 8.46 -13.97
N HIS A 97 -17.80 8.54 -15.29
CA HIS A 97 -19.10 8.67 -15.94
C HIS A 97 -19.99 7.45 -15.72
N TYR A 98 -19.43 6.25 -15.80
CA TYR A 98 -20.16 5.01 -15.51
C TYR A 98 -20.70 5.01 -14.07
N CYS A 99 -19.85 5.35 -13.09
CA CYS A 99 -20.23 5.40 -11.69
C CYS A 99 -21.31 6.46 -11.44
N ALA A 100 -21.19 7.64 -12.07
CA ALA A 100 -22.19 8.70 -11.95
C ALA A 100 -23.56 8.29 -12.53
N ALA A 101 -23.58 7.64 -13.70
CA ALA A 101 -24.81 7.18 -14.36
C ALA A 101 -25.53 6.06 -13.60
N ASN A 102 -24.80 5.26 -12.82
CA ASN A 102 -25.33 4.13 -12.04
C ASN A 102 -25.44 4.41 -10.53
N ASP A 103 -25.29 5.67 -10.12
CA ASP A 103 -25.33 6.13 -8.72
C ASP A 103 -24.40 5.35 -7.77
N LEU A 104 -23.20 4.96 -8.27
CA LEU A 104 -22.19 4.24 -7.52
C LEU A 104 -21.26 5.19 -6.75
N HIS A 105 -20.80 4.76 -5.58
CA HIS A 105 -19.83 5.54 -4.81
C HIS A 105 -18.41 5.32 -5.37
N LEU A 106 -17.73 6.43 -5.71
CA LEU A 106 -16.39 6.44 -6.22
C LEU A 106 -15.50 7.43 -5.45
N ASN A 107 -14.37 6.94 -4.98
CA ASN A 107 -13.25 7.70 -4.46
C ASN A 107 -12.27 7.98 -5.60
N LEU A 108 -11.92 9.24 -5.85
CA LEU A 108 -10.95 9.65 -6.86
C LEU A 108 -9.74 10.29 -6.16
N TYR A 109 -8.55 9.74 -6.40
CA TYR A 109 -7.30 10.24 -5.83
C TYR A 109 -6.47 10.99 -6.88
N LEU A 110 -6.38 12.30 -6.70
CA LEU A 110 -5.62 13.19 -7.58
C LEU A 110 -4.72 14.11 -6.75
N ASN A 111 -3.44 14.16 -7.07
CA ASN A 111 -2.45 14.98 -6.36
C ASN A 111 -2.43 14.74 -4.84
N ASP A 112 -2.56 13.48 -4.44
CA ASP A 112 -2.62 13.01 -3.05
C ASP A 112 -3.82 13.56 -2.24
N VAL A 113 -4.89 13.94 -2.93
CA VAL A 113 -6.16 14.37 -2.33
C VAL A 113 -7.26 13.40 -2.74
N LEU A 114 -8.06 12.97 -1.76
CA LEU A 114 -9.26 12.17 -2.00
C LEU A 114 -10.45 13.08 -2.33
N TYR A 115 -11.08 12.84 -3.47
CA TYR A 115 -12.30 13.49 -3.89
C TYR A 115 -13.45 12.50 -3.96
N VAL A 116 -14.64 12.94 -3.52
CA VAL A 116 -15.91 12.21 -3.65
C VAL A 116 -17.00 13.14 -4.18
N ARG A 117 -18.01 12.57 -4.86
CA ARG A 117 -19.16 13.34 -5.35
C ARG A 117 -19.96 13.94 -4.21
N ALA A 118 -20.27 13.11 -3.21
CA ALA A 118 -21.08 13.46 -2.05
C ALA A 118 -20.66 12.64 -0.83
N GLU A 119 -21.03 13.09 0.36
CA GLU A 119 -20.92 12.26 1.55
C GLU A 119 -21.95 11.15 1.50
N THR A 120 -21.52 9.91 1.70
CA THR A 120 -22.33 8.69 1.74
C THR A 120 -21.95 7.84 2.94
N ASN A 121 -22.68 6.76 3.20
CA ASN A 121 -22.25 5.78 4.21
C ASN A 121 -20.88 5.16 3.85
N TRP A 122 -20.64 4.95 2.55
CA TRP A 122 -19.37 4.41 2.06
C TRP A 122 -18.20 5.38 2.30
N SER A 123 -18.38 6.68 2.01
CA SER A 123 -17.32 7.66 2.27
C SER A 123 -17.02 7.82 3.76
N ARG A 124 -18.04 7.80 4.63
CA ARG A 124 -17.84 7.85 6.08
C ARG A 124 -17.08 6.62 6.58
N MET A 125 -17.55 5.41 6.24
CA MET A 125 -16.89 4.16 6.59
C MET A 125 -15.41 4.16 6.14
N TYR A 126 -15.15 4.59 4.90
CA TYR A 126 -13.79 4.63 4.36
C TYR A 126 -12.89 5.62 5.12
N GLN A 127 -13.40 6.82 5.41
CA GLN A 127 -12.67 7.83 6.18
C GLN A 127 -12.38 7.37 7.62
N GLU A 128 -13.33 6.70 8.28
CA GLU A 128 -13.15 6.13 9.62
C GLU A 128 -12.07 5.04 9.63
N ARG A 129 -12.06 4.15 8.63
CA ARG A 129 -11.05 3.06 8.52
C ARG A 129 -9.65 3.55 8.20
N THR A 130 -9.55 4.57 7.33
CA THR A 130 -8.24 4.97 6.78
C THR A 130 -7.67 6.24 7.40
N GLY A 131 -8.48 7.01 8.12
CA GLY A 131 -8.12 8.34 8.61
C GLY A 131 -8.01 9.40 7.49
N THR A 132 -8.39 9.05 6.25
CA THR A 132 -8.31 9.96 5.10
C THR A 132 -9.50 10.90 5.07
N VAL A 133 -9.29 12.19 4.88
CA VAL A 133 -10.37 13.18 4.74
C VAL A 133 -10.72 13.39 3.27
N ALA A 134 -11.99 13.18 2.91
CA ALA A 134 -12.48 13.38 1.55
C ALA A 134 -12.93 14.82 1.29
N GLN A 135 -12.60 15.35 0.12
CA GLN A 135 -13.15 16.60 -0.39
C GLN A 135 -14.41 16.33 -1.23
N ILE A 136 -15.54 16.93 -0.86
CA ILE A 136 -16.81 16.80 -1.58
C ILE A 136 -16.82 17.80 -2.72
N THR A 137 -17.05 17.32 -3.95
CA THR A 137 -16.98 18.17 -5.16
C THR A 137 -18.30 18.38 -5.87
N GLY A 138 -19.36 17.61 -5.52
CA GLY A 138 -20.64 17.59 -6.22
C GLY A 138 -20.61 16.79 -7.54
N ASP A 139 -19.53 16.88 -8.29
CA ASP A 139 -19.33 16.16 -9.56
C ASP A 139 -17.85 15.79 -9.74
N LEU A 140 -17.58 14.52 -10.02
CA LEU A 140 -16.22 14.03 -10.30
C LEU A 140 -15.83 14.20 -11.78
N ALA A 141 -16.79 14.41 -12.70
CA ALA A 141 -16.49 14.68 -14.11
C ALA A 141 -15.74 16.01 -14.32
N ARG A 142 -15.72 16.90 -13.31
CA ARG A 142 -14.86 18.09 -13.30
C ARG A 142 -13.36 17.78 -13.46
N PHE A 143 -12.97 16.53 -13.21
CA PHE A 143 -11.59 16.05 -13.35
C PHE A 143 -11.34 15.33 -14.68
N ASP A 144 -12.28 15.38 -15.64
CA ASP A 144 -12.08 14.82 -16.97
C ASP A 144 -10.82 15.42 -17.63
N GLY A 145 -10.06 14.56 -18.30
CA GLY A 145 -8.76 14.92 -18.88
C GLY A 145 -7.60 14.94 -17.89
N GLN A 146 -7.84 14.78 -16.57
CA GLN A 146 -6.77 14.62 -15.58
C GLN A 146 -6.45 13.13 -15.37
N GLN A 147 -5.30 12.88 -14.77
CA GLN A 147 -4.77 11.53 -14.54
C GLN A 147 -4.70 11.25 -13.03
N PRO A 148 -5.76 10.74 -12.41
CA PRO A 148 -5.74 10.37 -11.01
C PRO A 148 -4.77 9.20 -10.76
N THR A 149 -4.23 9.12 -9.54
CA THR A 149 -3.33 8.04 -9.15
C THR A 149 -4.09 6.73 -8.97
N LYS A 150 -5.30 6.79 -8.40
CA LYS A 150 -6.17 5.65 -8.12
C LYS A 150 -7.63 6.08 -8.19
N LEU A 151 -8.48 5.15 -8.64
CA LEU A 151 -9.93 5.19 -8.40
C LEU A 151 -10.29 3.99 -7.52
N LEU A 152 -11.26 4.18 -6.61
CA LEU A 152 -11.76 3.12 -5.73
C LEU A 152 -13.28 3.19 -5.69
N LEU A 153 -13.94 2.19 -6.27
CA LEU A 153 -15.38 1.99 -6.16
C LEU A 153 -15.66 1.19 -4.90
N ILE A 154 -16.65 1.64 -4.12
CA ILE A 154 -17.04 0.97 -2.88
C ILE A 154 -18.53 0.64 -2.97
N ASP A 155 -18.86 -0.64 -2.80
CA ASP A 155 -20.25 -1.14 -2.78
C ASP A 155 -20.27 -2.50 -2.05
N THR A 156 -21.44 -3.16 -2.01
CA THR A 156 -21.56 -4.53 -1.46
C THR A 156 -20.63 -5.50 -2.22
N CYS A 157 -20.23 -6.59 -1.56
CA CYS A 157 -19.38 -7.63 -2.16
C CYS A 157 -19.95 -8.15 -3.49
N GLU A 158 -21.24 -8.49 -3.53
CA GLU A 158 -21.92 -8.97 -4.75
C GLU A 158 -21.84 -7.96 -5.90
N LYS A 159 -21.99 -6.67 -5.57
CA LYS A 159 -21.95 -5.60 -6.57
C LYS A 159 -20.55 -5.39 -7.10
N THR A 160 -19.55 -5.34 -6.24
CA THR A 160 -18.14 -5.20 -6.64
C THR A 160 -17.65 -6.39 -7.44
N ASP A 161 -18.08 -7.63 -7.13
CA ASP A 161 -17.75 -8.83 -7.91
C ASP A 161 -18.32 -8.74 -9.34
N SER A 162 -19.60 -8.35 -9.47
CA SER A 162 -20.23 -8.14 -10.78
C SER A 162 -19.54 -7.04 -11.59
N LEU A 163 -19.21 -5.92 -10.93
CA LEU A 163 -18.54 -4.79 -11.57
C LEU A 163 -17.09 -5.09 -11.92
N GLN A 164 -16.40 -5.93 -11.15
CA GLN A 164 -15.06 -6.39 -11.49
C GLN A 164 -15.07 -7.12 -12.83
N VAL A 165 -16.01 -8.05 -13.05
CA VAL A 165 -16.14 -8.76 -14.34
C VAL A 165 -16.40 -7.76 -15.48
N HIS A 166 -17.30 -6.81 -15.27
CA HIS A 166 -17.62 -5.78 -16.27
C HIS A 166 -16.40 -4.93 -16.64
N PHE A 167 -15.75 -4.33 -15.65
CA PHE A 167 -14.61 -3.44 -15.89
C PHE A 167 -13.36 -4.20 -16.36
N GLN A 168 -13.18 -5.46 -15.94
CA GLN A 168 -12.09 -6.30 -16.43
C GLN A 168 -12.24 -6.61 -17.93
N ALA A 169 -13.47 -6.80 -18.41
CA ALA A 169 -13.73 -7.01 -19.83
C ALA A 169 -13.48 -5.74 -20.67
N GLU A 170 -13.70 -4.55 -20.11
CA GLU A 170 -13.60 -3.28 -20.82
C GLU A 170 -12.20 -2.66 -20.72
N PHE A 171 -11.56 -2.73 -19.55
CA PHE A 171 -10.30 -2.01 -19.26
C PHE A 171 -9.15 -2.92 -18.80
N GLY A 172 -9.36 -4.24 -18.68
CA GLY A 172 -8.36 -5.15 -18.11
C GLY A 172 -7.02 -5.19 -18.85
N ASP A 173 -7.00 -4.84 -20.14
CA ASP A 173 -5.77 -4.75 -20.93
C ASP A 173 -4.95 -3.47 -20.65
N ILE A 174 -5.59 -2.43 -20.12
CA ILE A 174 -4.98 -1.09 -19.93
C ILE A 174 -4.96 -0.60 -18.50
N LEU A 175 -5.62 -1.33 -17.58
CA LEU A 175 -5.64 -1.04 -16.14
C LEU A 175 -5.34 -2.29 -15.32
N THR A 176 -4.77 -2.08 -14.14
CA THR A 176 -4.80 -3.05 -13.05
C THR A 176 -6.10 -2.86 -12.28
N ILE A 177 -6.97 -3.88 -12.28
CA ILE A 177 -8.26 -3.88 -11.59
C ILE A 177 -8.23 -4.99 -10.55
N THR A 178 -8.33 -4.63 -9.27
CA THR A 178 -8.18 -5.58 -8.16
C THR A 178 -9.12 -5.28 -7.01
N LYS A 179 -9.37 -6.28 -6.16
CA LYS A 179 -10.04 -6.10 -4.87
C LYS A 179 -8.99 -6.22 -3.76
N THR A 180 -9.02 -5.29 -2.83
CA THR A 180 -8.20 -5.34 -1.61
C THR A 180 -9.04 -5.74 -0.40
N GLU A 181 -10.34 -5.42 -0.44
CA GLU A 181 -11.38 -5.88 0.46
C GLU A 181 -12.60 -6.33 -0.35
N ASP A 182 -13.53 -7.03 0.28
CA ASP A 182 -14.72 -7.56 -0.40
C ASP A 182 -15.59 -6.46 -1.03
N GLU A 183 -15.66 -5.28 -0.40
CA GLU A 183 -16.41 -4.13 -0.86
C GLU A 183 -15.60 -3.13 -1.72
N TYR A 184 -14.28 -3.34 -1.92
CA TYR A 184 -13.38 -2.41 -2.59
C TYR A 184 -12.96 -2.91 -3.97
N LEU A 185 -13.31 -2.17 -5.02
CA LEU A 185 -12.83 -2.40 -6.38
C LEU A 185 -11.91 -1.24 -6.78
N GLU A 186 -10.63 -1.53 -6.88
CA GLU A 186 -9.58 -0.56 -7.16
C GLU A 186 -9.16 -0.57 -8.63
N PHE A 187 -8.94 0.62 -9.17
CA PHE A 187 -8.44 0.85 -10.52
C PHE A 187 -7.13 1.62 -10.43
N MET A 188 -6.09 1.07 -11.02
CA MET A 188 -4.75 1.65 -11.08
C MET A 188 -4.19 1.53 -12.49
N ALA A 189 -3.11 2.23 -12.78
CA ALA A 189 -2.37 2.08 -14.02
C ALA A 189 -1.91 0.62 -14.25
N PRO A 190 -1.65 0.20 -15.49
CA PRO A 190 -1.28 -1.19 -15.77
C PRO A 190 0.03 -1.59 -15.10
N ASN A 191 0.10 -2.84 -14.69
CA ASN A 191 1.29 -3.44 -14.06
C ASN A 191 1.74 -2.75 -12.74
N VAL A 192 0.87 -2.03 -12.07
CA VAL A 192 1.13 -1.52 -10.72
C VAL A 192 1.03 -2.66 -9.72
N SER A 193 2.07 -2.81 -8.88
CA SER A 193 2.07 -3.73 -7.74
C SER A 193 3.12 -3.30 -6.71
N LYS A 194 2.94 -3.69 -5.44
CA LYS A 194 3.93 -3.43 -4.38
C LYS A 194 5.27 -4.07 -4.70
N GLY A 195 5.28 -5.28 -5.29
CA GLY A 195 6.52 -5.99 -5.66
C GLY A 195 7.32 -5.26 -6.73
N ARG A 196 6.65 -4.75 -7.78
CA ARG A 196 7.32 -3.94 -8.81
C ARG A 196 7.88 -2.64 -8.22
N ALA A 197 7.14 -1.99 -7.36
CA ALA A 197 7.58 -0.77 -6.70
C ALA A 197 8.77 -1.04 -5.75
N LEU A 198 8.75 -2.17 -5.03
CA LEU A 198 9.88 -2.58 -4.19
C LEU A 198 11.12 -2.86 -5.04
N ALA A 199 10.99 -3.56 -6.17
CA ALA A 199 12.08 -3.80 -7.11
C ALA A 199 12.72 -2.50 -7.61
N GLU A 200 11.90 -1.52 -7.99
CA GLU A 200 12.39 -0.20 -8.44
C GLU A 200 13.06 0.58 -7.29
N THR A 201 12.49 0.51 -6.08
CA THR A 201 13.07 1.11 -4.87
C THR A 201 14.44 0.51 -4.56
N ALA A 202 14.56 -0.82 -4.50
CA ALA A 202 15.80 -1.52 -4.22
C ALA A 202 16.88 -1.22 -5.28
N LYS A 203 16.50 -1.24 -6.57
CA LYS A 203 17.39 -0.85 -7.68
C LYS A 203 17.96 0.56 -7.51
N ARG A 204 17.11 1.52 -7.11
CA ARG A 204 17.55 2.92 -6.89
C ARG A 204 18.52 3.04 -5.71
N LEU A 205 18.36 2.17 -4.70
CA LEU A 205 19.24 2.08 -3.55
C LEU A 205 20.50 1.21 -3.80
N GLY A 206 20.63 0.61 -4.99
CA GLY A 206 21.76 -0.28 -5.31
C GLY A 206 21.70 -1.64 -4.63
N LEU A 207 20.49 -2.09 -4.24
CA LEU A 207 20.23 -3.35 -3.56
C LEU A 207 19.66 -4.40 -4.53
N SER A 208 20.01 -5.67 -4.29
CA SER A 208 19.43 -6.83 -4.94
C SER A 208 18.28 -7.42 -4.10
N ALA A 209 17.45 -8.27 -4.70
CA ALA A 209 16.31 -8.89 -4.02
C ALA A 209 16.72 -9.67 -2.76
N ASP A 210 17.84 -10.38 -2.82
CA ASP A 210 18.39 -11.19 -1.73
C ASP A 210 18.90 -10.37 -0.51
N GLN A 211 18.94 -9.05 -0.65
CA GLN A 211 19.24 -8.10 0.42
C GLN A 211 17.95 -7.46 1.02
N CYS A 212 16.78 -7.87 0.53
CA CYS A 212 15.49 -7.31 0.92
C CYS A 212 14.62 -8.34 1.64
N ALA A 213 14.01 -7.93 2.74
CA ALA A 213 12.89 -8.65 3.37
C ALA A 213 11.58 -7.89 3.09
N ALA A 214 10.46 -8.61 2.96
CA ALA A 214 9.14 -8.04 2.79
C ALA A 214 8.15 -8.66 3.75
N PHE A 215 7.28 -7.83 4.37
CA PHE A 215 6.28 -8.23 5.36
C PHE A 215 4.89 -7.84 4.87
N GLY A 216 3.92 -8.76 4.97
CA GLY A 216 2.56 -8.49 4.51
C GLY A 216 1.53 -9.46 5.09
N ASP A 217 0.24 -9.20 4.79
CA ASP A 217 -0.88 -10.03 5.25
C ASP A 217 -1.94 -10.32 4.17
N SER A 218 -1.96 -9.57 3.05
CA SER A 218 -3.05 -9.61 2.09
C SER A 218 -2.61 -9.87 0.64
N TYR A 219 -3.57 -9.96 -0.29
CA TYR A 219 -3.33 -10.31 -1.70
C TYR A 219 -2.38 -9.34 -2.42
N ASN A 220 -2.45 -8.03 -2.10
CA ASN A 220 -1.60 -7.01 -2.70
C ASN A 220 -0.13 -7.11 -2.27
N ASP A 221 0.18 -7.93 -1.26
CA ASP A 221 1.54 -8.18 -0.77
C ASP A 221 2.22 -9.37 -1.45
N ILE A 222 1.45 -10.27 -2.10
CA ILE A 222 1.99 -11.47 -2.74
C ILE A 222 3.19 -11.12 -3.64
N SER A 223 3.01 -10.14 -4.53
CA SER A 223 4.09 -9.73 -5.44
C SER A 223 5.33 -9.18 -4.74
N MET A 224 5.17 -8.60 -3.55
CA MET A 224 6.25 -8.04 -2.76
C MET A 224 7.03 -9.16 -2.03
N LEU A 225 6.31 -10.13 -1.45
CA LEU A 225 6.92 -11.28 -0.81
C LEU A 225 7.65 -12.17 -1.84
N GLU A 226 7.03 -12.46 -2.99
CA GLU A 226 7.65 -13.26 -4.06
C GLU A 226 8.90 -12.61 -4.65
N TRP A 227 8.97 -11.28 -4.68
CA TRP A 227 10.13 -10.58 -5.22
C TRP A 227 11.28 -10.50 -4.23
N ALA A 228 11.01 -10.31 -2.94
CA ALA A 228 12.04 -10.17 -1.90
C ALA A 228 12.82 -11.47 -1.71
N GLY A 229 14.09 -11.36 -1.29
CA GLY A 229 14.90 -12.53 -0.93
C GLY A 229 14.40 -13.25 0.32
N LEU A 230 13.56 -12.58 1.11
CA LEU A 230 12.87 -13.17 2.25
C LEU A 230 11.45 -12.58 2.36
N GLY A 231 10.46 -13.40 2.06
CA GLY A 231 9.04 -13.07 2.23
C GLY A 231 8.52 -13.53 3.58
N VAL A 232 7.92 -12.62 4.35
CA VAL A 232 7.37 -12.88 5.69
C VAL A 232 5.87 -12.59 5.69
N ALA A 233 5.05 -13.61 5.90
CA ALA A 233 3.61 -13.42 6.10
C ALA A 233 3.28 -13.35 7.59
N MET A 234 2.32 -12.50 7.95
CA MET A 234 1.79 -12.44 9.32
C MET A 234 0.94 -13.68 9.63
N GLU A 235 0.84 -14.09 10.92
CA GLU A 235 -0.03 -15.21 11.31
C GLU A 235 -1.51 -14.94 10.98
N ASN A 236 -1.95 -13.69 11.04
CA ASN A 236 -3.28 -13.26 10.62
C ASN A 236 -3.44 -13.14 9.10
N ALA A 237 -2.39 -13.39 8.30
CA ALA A 237 -2.42 -13.25 6.85
C ALA A 237 -3.35 -14.26 6.17
N ARG A 238 -3.78 -13.91 4.96
CA ARG A 238 -4.57 -14.78 4.08
C ARG A 238 -3.80 -16.05 3.71
N PRO A 239 -4.49 -17.20 3.55
CA PRO A 239 -3.83 -18.48 3.23
C PRO A 239 -2.95 -18.42 1.96
N GLU A 240 -3.39 -17.64 0.95
CA GLU A 240 -2.69 -17.48 -0.31
C GLU A 240 -1.34 -16.78 -0.15
N LEU A 241 -1.27 -15.77 0.73
CA LEU A 241 0.00 -15.11 1.05
C LEU A 241 0.93 -16.01 1.84
N LYS A 242 0.40 -16.74 2.82
CA LYS A 242 1.18 -17.73 3.60
C LYS A 242 1.79 -18.82 2.72
N ALA A 243 1.12 -19.18 1.62
CA ALA A 243 1.59 -20.20 0.70
C ALA A 243 2.85 -19.78 -0.09
N VAL A 244 3.11 -18.49 -0.24
CA VAL A 244 4.30 -17.95 -0.94
C VAL A 244 5.36 -17.41 0.00
N ALA A 245 5.09 -17.34 1.30
CA ALA A 245 6.01 -16.80 2.30
C ALA A 245 7.08 -17.82 2.71
N ASP A 246 8.30 -17.33 2.97
CA ASP A 246 9.41 -18.12 3.52
C ASP A 246 9.28 -18.30 5.04
N LEU A 247 8.71 -17.29 5.73
CA LEU A 247 8.52 -17.28 7.18
C LEU A 247 7.10 -16.83 7.54
N ILE A 248 6.63 -17.29 8.70
CA ILE A 248 5.39 -16.79 9.31
C ILE A 248 5.77 -16.04 10.60
N ALA A 249 5.45 -14.75 10.64
CA ALA A 249 5.60 -13.90 11.82
C ALA A 249 4.40 -14.07 12.76
N PRO A 250 4.56 -13.81 14.09
CA PRO A 250 3.41 -13.67 14.98
C PRO A 250 2.38 -12.66 14.42
N PRO A 251 1.12 -12.67 14.92
CA PRO A 251 0.10 -11.76 14.40
C PRO A 251 0.45 -10.29 14.67
N ALA A 252 -0.14 -9.37 13.90
CA ALA A 252 0.10 -7.93 14.01
C ALA A 252 -0.12 -7.40 15.43
N ASP A 253 -1.16 -7.91 16.14
CA ASP A 253 -1.48 -7.53 17.52
C ASP A 253 -0.49 -8.07 18.59
N ALA A 254 0.50 -8.88 18.17
CA ALA A 254 1.54 -9.45 19.05
C ALA A 254 2.96 -9.02 18.63
N ASP A 255 3.11 -7.81 18.11
CA ASP A 255 4.40 -7.24 17.70
C ASP A 255 5.14 -8.09 16.62
N GLY A 256 4.39 -8.79 15.77
CA GLY A 256 4.96 -9.81 14.89
C GLY A 256 6.05 -9.29 13.94
N VAL A 257 5.90 -8.07 13.42
CA VAL A 257 6.93 -7.43 12.59
C VAL A 257 8.20 -7.22 13.41
N GLY A 258 8.08 -6.64 14.61
CA GLY A 258 9.22 -6.36 15.49
C GLY A 258 9.96 -7.62 15.91
N ALA A 259 9.23 -8.69 16.24
CA ALA A 259 9.80 -9.97 16.63
C ALA A 259 10.75 -10.53 15.56
N ILE A 260 10.33 -10.49 14.28
CA ILE A 260 11.15 -10.98 13.16
C ILE A 260 12.25 -10.00 12.78
N LEU A 261 11.98 -8.68 12.81
CA LEU A 261 13.00 -7.68 12.45
C LEU A 261 14.26 -7.77 13.29
N VAL A 262 14.15 -7.95 14.61
CA VAL A 262 15.33 -8.03 15.50
C VAL A 262 16.13 -9.32 15.31
N GLU A 263 15.50 -10.38 14.80
CA GLU A 263 16.21 -11.62 14.41
C GLU A 263 16.95 -11.48 13.08
N LEU A 264 16.34 -10.80 12.11
CA LEU A 264 16.86 -10.65 10.76
C LEU A 264 17.95 -9.58 10.65
N PHE A 265 17.90 -8.54 11.47
CA PHE A 265 18.83 -7.41 11.47
C PHE A 265 19.55 -7.32 12.82
N PRO A 266 20.45 -8.26 13.16
CA PRO A 266 21.11 -8.26 14.45
C PRO A 266 21.96 -7.00 14.62
N VAL A 267 21.75 -6.29 15.72
CA VAL A 267 22.58 -5.13 16.09
C VAL A 267 23.96 -5.65 16.50
N HIS A 268 24.97 -5.35 15.71
CA HIS A 268 26.36 -5.65 16.10
C HIS A 268 26.78 -4.71 17.23
N PRO A 269 27.37 -5.23 18.33
CA PRO A 269 27.69 -4.42 19.51
C PRO A 269 28.83 -3.40 19.33
N GLU A 270 29.31 -3.18 18.10
CA GLU A 270 30.44 -2.27 17.82
C GLU A 270 30.03 -0.79 17.65
N HIS A 271 28.76 -0.44 17.81
CA HIS A 271 28.23 0.94 17.66
C HIS A 271 27.57 1.48 18.94
N GLN A 272 27.99 1.00 20.13
CA GLN A 272 27.62 1.61 21.41
C GLN A 272 28.69 2.56 21.92
#